data_63448b3916f2936e5dabd523cb5176a7
#
_entry.id   63448b3916f2936e5dabd523cb5176a7
#
_cell.length_a   1.000
_cell.length_b   1.000
_cell.length_c   1.000
_cell.angle_alpha   90.00
_cell.angle_beta   90.00
_cell.angle_gamma   90.00
#
_symmetry.space_group_name_H-M   'P 1'
#
loop_
_entity.id
_entity.type
_entity.pdbx_description
1 polymer ?
#
loop_
_entity_poly.entity_id
_entity_poly.type
_entity_poly.pdbx_seq_one_letter_code
_entity_poly.pdbx_strand_id
1 'polypeptide(L)'
;TAAATAADGGSADEAASGDDIGFPKKETITLVVPGKAGGGSDLGIRYYSEGLNRIYGLKTTVTNYDSNTIGHQTVATAKPDGTTLTVATSALNIQYITGNAEVNPMKDFTLIACLQDNGFSTLAVPADAPYDDFAGFVEYAKAHPGELNAGMPAAGANTFLFGMLTSTTGIELNSVECASESDRLTNLAGGFIDIGVVGVGNAQEYEKAGKLKVIGTV
;
A
#
# COMPACT_ATOMS: atom_id res chain seq x y z
N THR A 1 2.70 21.92 -33.54
CA THR A 1 3.36 22.84 -32.59
C THR A 1 2.30 23.50 -31.72
N ALA A 2 1.97 22.89 -30.58
CA ALA A 2 1.15 23.51 -29.56
C ALA A 2 2.06 23.72 -28.35
N ALA A 3 2.28 24.97 -27.99
CA ALA A 3 3.07 25.39 -26.86
C ALA A 3 2.29 25.10 -25.57
N ALA A 4 2.91 24.34 -24.66
CA ALA A 4 2.42 24.17 -23.29
C ALA A 4 2.75 25.46 -22.53
N THR A 5 1.73 26.21 -22.12
CA THR A 5 1.83 27.32 -21.18
C THR A 5 2.07 26.75 -19.78
N ALA A 6 3.20 27.07 -19.19
CA ALA A 6 3.49 26.81 -17.80
C ALA A 6 2.50 27.59 -16.93
N ALA A 7 1.77 26.89 -16.06
CA ALA A 7 0.94 27.51 -15.04
C ALA A 7 1.85 28.05 -13.93
N ASP A 8 1.71 29.35 -13.72
CA ASP A 8 2.35 30.16 -12.68
C ASP A 8 2.02 29.63 -11.29
N GLY A 9 3.06 29.49 -10.47
CA GLY A 9 2.95 29.03 -9.08
C GLY A 9 2.25 30.07 -8.20
N GLY A 10 0.92 29.93 -8.07
CA GLY A 10 0.13 30.66 -7.10
C GLY A 10 0.54 30.26 -5.68
N SER A 11 0.95 31.22 -4.87
CA SER A 11 1.28 31.10 -3.47
C SER A 11 0.12 30.47 -2.67
N ALA A 12 0.36 29.30 -2.12
CA ALA A 12 -0.56 28.64 -1.18
C ALA A 12 -0.42 29.32 0.18
N ASP A 13 -1.05 30.48 0.35
CA ASP A 13 -1.20 31.12 1.67
C ASP A 13 -2.55 31.86 1.75
N GLU A 14 -3.64 31.13 1.57
CA GLU A 14 -4.94 31.49 2.13
C GLU A 14 -5.43 30.27 2.92
N ALA A 15 -5.17 30.29 4.24
CA ALA A 15 -5.90 29.45 5.16
C ALA A 15 -7.40 29.76 4.95
N ALA A 16 -8.11 28.85 4.29
CA ALA A 16 -9.54 28.93 4.15
C ALA A 16 -10.11 29.09 5.57
N SER A 17 -10.74 30.24 5.82
CA SER A 17 -11.51 30.49 7.03
C SER A 17 -12.49 29.33 7.13
N GLY A 18 -12.33 28.49 8.17
CA GLY A 18 -13.09 27.26 8.27
C GLY A 18 -14.57 27.52 8.35
N ASP A 19 -15.23 27.52 7.21
CA ASP A 19 -16.66 27.44 7.13
C ASP A 19 -17.10 26.17 7.88
N ASP A 20 -18.21 26.24 8.55
CA ASP A 20 -18.79 25.13 9.31
C ASP A 20 -19.02 23.95 8.36
N ILE A 21 -18.05 23.00 8.33
CA ILE A 21 -18.12 21.80 7.50
C ILE A 21 -19.12 20.77 8.06
N GLY A 22 -19.89 21.13 9.10
CA GLY A 22 -20.88 20.27 9.74
C GLY A 22 -20.29 19.10 10.53
N PHE A 23 -18.95 19.03 10.64
CA PHE A 23 -18.26 18.00 11.42
C PHE A 23 -17.91 18.52 12.82
N PRO A 24 -18.12 17.72 13.89
CA PRO A 24 -17.82 18.15 15.26
C PRO A 24 -16.31 18.33 15.48
N LYS A 25 -15.81 19.56 15.31
CA LYS A 25 -14.36 19.90 15.45
C LYS A 25 -13.75 19.56 16.82
N LYS A 26 -14.59 19.25 17.81
CA LYS A 26 -14.13 18.89 19.17
C LYS A 26 -13.76 17.43 19.31
N GLU A 27 -14.22 16.58 18.43
CA GLU A 27 -13.93 15.14 18.47
C GLU A 27 -12.64 14.80 17.75
N THR A 28 -12.00 13.74 18.18
CA THR A 28 -10.79 13.22 17.53
C THR A 28 -11.19 12.16 16.54
N ILE A 29 -10.76 12.30 15.29
CA ILE A 29 -10.97 11.31 14.25
C ILE A 29 -9.87 10.25 14.36
N THR A 30 -10.25 9.00 14.52
CA THR A 30 -9.34 7.85 14.45
C THR A 30 -9.22 7.37 13.01
N LEU A 31 -8.03 7.45 12.46
CA LEU A 31 -7.69 6.97 11.13
C LEU A 31 -7.01 5.60 11.28
N VAL A 32 -7.75 4.54 10.98
CA VAL A 32 -7.27 3.16 11.08
C VAL A 32 -6.54 2.78 9.80
N VAL A 33 -5.31 2.31 9.95
CA VAL A 33 -4.50 1.72 8.87
C VAL A 33 -4.46 0.21 9.06
N PRO A 34 -5.11 -0.57 8.17
CA PRO A 34 -5.03 -2.02 8.18
C PRO A 34 -3.69 -2.46 7.59
N GLY A 35 -2.65 -2.38 8.38
CA GLY A 35 -1.26 -2.65 7.98
C GLY A 35 -0.26 -2.02 8.95
N LYS A 36 0.97 -2.51 8.89
CA LYS A 36 2.07 -2.00 9.71
C LYS A 36 2.47 -0.59 9.30
N ALA A 37 3.04 0.14 10.26
CA ALA A 37 3.61 1.46 10.02
C ALA A 37 4.73 1.42 8.97
N GLY A 38 4.86 2.49 8.19
CA GLY A 38 5.88 2.66 7.15
C GLY A 38 5.51 2.09 5.78
N GLY A 39 4.36 1.41 5.64
CA GLY A 39 3.82 1.01 4.33
C GLY A 39 3.12 2.15 3.60
N GLY A 40 2.83 1.97 2.30
CA GLY A 40 2.22 3.00 1.46
C GLY A 40 0.89 3.54 2.00
N SER A 41 0.03 2.67 2.53
CA SER A 41 -1.23 3.08 3.18
C SER A 41 -1.02 3.92 4.43
N ASP A 42 0.00 3.59 5.25
CA ASP A 42 0.33 4.36 6.44
C ASP A 42 0.85 5.75 6.10
N LEU A 43 1.79 5.84 5.16
CA LEU A 43 2.34 7.12 4.70
C LEU A 43 1.24 8.00 4.08
N GLY A 44 0.39 7.42 3.24
CA GLY A 44 -0.74 8.12 2.64
C GLY A 44 -1.71 8.69 3.68
N ILE A 45 -2.12 7.87 4.65
CA ILE A 45 -3.08 8.30 5.69
C ILE A 45 -2.49 9.38 6.61
N ARG A 46 -1.17 9.34 6.91
CA ARG A 46 -0.49 10.39 7.69
C ARG A 46 -0.47 11.72 6.94
N TYR A 47 -0.25 11.69 5.63
CA TYR A 47 -0.34 12.88 4.79
C TYR A 47 -1.75 13.50 4.82
N TYR A 48 -2.80 12.69 4.72
CA TYR A 48 -4.19 13.17 4.84
C TYR A 48 -4.51 13.66 6.25
N SER A 49 -4.01 12.99 7.29
CA SER A 49 -4.12 13.40 8.69
C SER A 49 -3.58 14.82 8.90
N GLU A 50 -2.39 15.09 8.37
CA GLU A 50 -1.77 16.42 8.42
C GLU A 50 -2.58 17.45 7.64
N GLY A 51 -3.06 17.10 6.43
CA GLY A 51 -3.93 17.96 5.63
C GLY A 51 -5.24 18.33 6.34
N LEU A 52 -5.92 17.36 6.94
CA LEU A 52 -7.15 17.58 7.70
C LEU A 52 -6.93 18.52 8.91
N ASN A 53 -5.82 18.35 9.60
CA ASN A 53 -5.47 19.23 10.70
C ASN A 53 -5.15 20.66 10.20
N ARG A 54 -4.30 20.79 9.18
CA ARG A 54 -3.83 22.08 8.66
C ARG A 54 -4.97 22.91 8.04
N ILE A 55 -5.84 22.26 7.25
CA ILE A 55 -6.90 22.98 6.48
C ILE A 55 -8.13 23.21 7.32
N TYR A 56 -8.56 22.21 8.10
CA TYR A 56 -9.83 22.24 8.81
C TYR A 56 -9.70 22.31 10.33
N GLY A 57 -8.48 22.24 10.89
CA GLY A 57 -8.24 22.22 12.33
C GLY A 57 -8.76 20.95 13.02
N LEU A 58 -8.98 19.87 12.28
CA LEU A 58 -9.49 18.61 12.82
C LEU A 58 -8.38 17.87 13.57
N LYS A 59 -8.73 17.31 14.72
CA LYS A 59 -7.81 16.44 15.48
C LYS A 59 -7.91 15.03 14.92
N THR A 60 -6.77 14.44 14.59
CA THR A 60 -6.67 13.10 14.04
C THR A 60 -5.68 12.25 14.82
N THR A 61 -5.93 10.94 14.91
CA THR A 61 -5.01 9.94 15.45
C THR A 61 -4.90 8.81 14.45
N VAL A 62 -3.69 8.43 14.08
CA VAL A 62 -3.43 7.29 13.18
C VAL A 62 -3.13 6.05 14.01
N THR A 63 -3.87 4.98 13.78
CA THR A 63 -3.70 3.69 14.47
C THR A 63 -3.44 2.59 13.45
N ASN A 64 -2.31 1.89 13.59
CA ASN A 64 -1.92 0.78 12.74
C ASN A 64 -2.33 -0.56 13.36
N TYR A 65 -2.73 -1.50 12.50
CA TYR A 65 -2.98 -2.90 12.87
C TYR A 65 -2.09 -3.82 12.06
N ASP A 66 -1.48 -4.82 12.71
CA ASP A 66 -0.60 -5.79 12.04
C ASP A 66 -1.35 -6.71 11.07
N SER A 67 -2.67 -6.78 11.21
CA SER A 67 -3.55 -7.57 10.35
C SER A 67 -4.57 -6.68 9.63
N ASN A 68 -4.65 -6.79 8.32
CA ASN A 68 -5.65 -6.11 7.51
C ASN A 68 -7.08 -6.47 7.96
N THR A 69 -7.32 -7.74 8.24
CA THR A 69 -8.63 -8.24 8.68
C THR A 69 -9.05 -7.59 10.00
N ILE A 70 -8.15 -7.55 11.00
CA ILE A 70 -8.44 -6.94 12.30
C ILE A 70 -8.68 -5.43 12.16
N GLY A 71 -7.87 -4.74 11.36
CA GLY A 71 -8.04 -3.30 11.13
C GLY A 71 -9.41 -2.98 10.51
N HIS A 72 -9.80 -3.69 9.45
CA HIS A 72 -11.10 -3.51 8.82
C HIS A 72 -12.26 -3.88 9.76
N GLN A 73 -12.14 -4.99 10.50
CA GLN A 73 -13.16 -5.41 11.47
C GLN A 73 -13.38 -4.38 12.57
N THR A 74 -12.30 -3.74 13.05
CA THR A 74 -12.37 -2.68 14.07
C THR A 74 -13.24 -1.52 13.59
N VAL A 75 -13.11 -1.10 12.34
CA VAL A 75 -13.90 0.01 11.79
C VAL A 75 -15.32 -0.43 11.45
N ALA A 76 -15.52 -1.62 10.91
CA ALA A 76 -16.85 -2.15 10.61
C ALA A 76 -17.76 -2.25 11.86
N THR A 77 -17.15 -2.45 13.05
CA THR A 77 -17.87 -2.53 14.32
C THR A 77 -17.89 -1.21 15.11
N ALA A 78 -17.23 -0.17 14.61
CA ALA A 78 -17.23 1.15 15.23
C ALA A 78 -18.58 1.87 15.05
N LYS A 79 -18.81 2.92 15.81
CA LYS A 79 -19.99 3.77 15.61
C LYS A 79 -19.94 4.44 14.24
N PRO A 80 -21.04 4.45 13.46
CA PRO A 80 -21.08 5.07 12.14
C PRO A 80 -21.33 6.60 12.23
N ASP A 81 -20.56 7.30 13.06
CA ASP A 81 -20.67 8.74 13.31
C ASP A 81 -19.58 9.58 12.62
N GLY A 82 -18.72 8.93 11.82
CA GLY A 82 -17.64 9.59 11.09
C GLY A 82 -16.36 9.83 11.90
N THR A 83 -16.31 9.41 13.16
CA THR A 83 -15.12 9.58 14.01
C THR A 83 -14.11 8.46 13.86
N THR A 84 -14.47 7.32 13.25
CA THR A 84 -13.57 6.20 12.98
C THR A 84 -13.59 5.87 11.49
N LEU A 85 -12.47 6.08 10.84
CA LEU A 85 -12.30 5.91 9.39
C LEU A 85 -11.19 4.91 9.10
N THR A 86 -11.25 4.24 7.95
CA THR A 86 -10.17 3.38 7.48
C THR A 86 -9.79 3.68 6.04
N VAL A 87 -8.55 3.43 5.69
CA VAL A 87 -8.13 3.29 4.30
C VAL A 87 -8.39 1.85 3.87
N ALA A 88 -9.06 1.68 2.74
CA ALA A 88 -9.29 0.38 2.13
C ALA A 88 -8.60 0.30 0.77
N THR A 89 -8.05 -0.87 0.48
CA THR A 89 -7.47 -1.21 -0.82
C THR A 89 -8.25 -2.39 -1.41
N SER A 90 -7.89 -2.83 -2.60
CA SER A 90 -8.44 -4.06 -3.21
C SER A 90 -8.34 -5.30 -2.29
N ALA A 91 -7.40 -5.30 -1.34
CA ALA A 91 -7.24 -6.38 -0.37
C ALA A 91 -8.51 -6.65 0.45
N LEU A 92 -9.28 -5.61 0.82
CA LEU A 92 -10.54 -5.76 1.54
C LEU A 92 -11.56 -6.60 0.72
N ASN A 93 -11.72 -6.28 -0.56
CA ASN A 93 -12.62 -7.01 -1.45
C ASN A 93 -12.16 -8.46 -1.66
N ILE A 94 -10.85 -8.65 -1.89
CA ILE A 94 -10.26 -9.97 -2.11
C ILE A 94 -10.43 -10.86 -0.88
N GLN A 95 -10.15 -10.36 0.32
CA GLN A 95 -10.31 -11.11 1.56
C GLN A 95 -11.76 -11.53 1.80
N TYR A 96 -12.72 -10.65 1.49
CA TYR A 96 -14.15 -11.00 1.58
C TYR A 96 -14.55 -12.08 0.57
N ILE A 97 -14.19 -11.91 -0.72
CA ILE A 97 -14.55 -12.86 -1.79
C ILE A 97 -13.90 -14.24 -1.55
N THR A 98 -12.69 -14.28 -1.03
CA THR A 98 -11.97 -15.54 -0.73
C THR A 98 -12.37 -16.17 0.61
N GLY A 99 -13.27 -15.54 1.37
CA GLY A 99 -13.70 -16.05 2.68
C GLY A 99 -12.70 -15.86 3.81
N ASN A 100 -11.65 -15.08 3.61
CA ASN A 100 -10.63 -14.77 4.62
C ASN A 100 -11.03 -13.62 5.57
N ALA A 101 -12.12 -12.90 5.28
CA ALA A 101 -12.71 -11.91 6.15
C ALA A 101 -14.24 -11.96 6.06
N GLU A 102 -14.92 -11.80 7.20
CA GLU A 102 -16.39 -11.76 7.28
C GLU A 102 -16.95 -10.36 6.94
N VAL A 103 -16.13 -9.33 7.02
CA VAL A 103 -16.52 -7.94 6.77
C VAL A 103 -16.87 -7.74 5.31
N ASN A 104 -18.12 -7.35 5.04
CA ASN A 104 -18.62 -7.11 3.69
C ASN A 104 -18.32 -5.66 3.25
N PRO A 105 -17.44 -5.43 2.25
CA PRO A 105 -17.06 -4.09 1.84
C PRO A 105 -18.20 -3.20 1.39
N MET A 106 -19.26 -3.80 0.85
CA MET A 106 -20.40 -3.09 0.28
C MET A 106 -21.55 -2.84 1.26
N LYS A 107 -21.51 -3.51 2.43
CA LYS A 107 -22.60 -3.39 3.43
C LYS A 107 -22.13 -2.74 4.73
N ASP A 108 -20.89 -3.05 5.14
CA ASP A 108 -20.39 -2.68 6.46
C ASP A 108 -19.61 -1.37 6.46
N PHE A 109 -19.42 -0.78 5.26
CA PHE A 109 -18.73 0.50 5.10
C PHE A 109 -19.52 1.49 4.24
N THR A 110 -19.33 2.77 4.53
CA THR A 110 -19.70 3.87 3.63
C THR A 110 -18.43 4.36 2.94
N LEU A 111 -18.37 4.26 1.61
CA LEU A 111 -17.27 4.82 0.83
C LEU A 111 -17.37 6.35 0.82
N ILE A 112 -16.34 7.04 1.29
CA ILE A 112 -16.29 8.49 1.38
C ILE A 112 -15.61 9.08 0.15
N ALA A 113 -14.40 8.61 -0.17
CA ALA A 113 -13.61 9.12 -1.29
C ALA A 113 -12.55 8.10 -1.74
N CYS A 114 -12.12 8.20 -3.00
CA CYS A 114 -10.89 7.60 -3.47
C CYS A 114 -9.76 8.59 -3.16
N LEU A 115 -8.88 8.22 -2.25
CA LEU A 115 -7.80 9.09 -1.76
C LEU A 115 -6.56 9.03 -2.65
N GLN A 116 -6.33 7.91 -3.32
CA GLN A 116 -5.12 7.66 -4.08
C GLN A 116 -5.40 6.67 -5.20
N ASP A 117 -4.91 6.97 -6.38
CA ASP A 117 -4.76 6.00 -7.45
C ASP A 117 -3.32 5.49 -7.42
N ASN A 118 -3.14 4.23 -7.00
CA ASN A 118 -1.84 3.56 -7.04
C ASN A 118 -1.63 2.96 -8.44
N GLY A 119 -1.45 3.82 -9.44
CA GLY A 119 -1.39 3.41 -10.84
C GLY A 119 -0.31 2.38 -11.14
N PHE A 120 0.80 2.38 -10.40
CA PHE A 120 1.93 1.47 -10.64
C PHE A 120 2.57 1.02 -9.33
N SER A 121 2.93 -0.27 -9.30
CA SER A 121 3.83 -0.85 -8.31
C SER A 121 5.09 -1.34 -9.02
N THR A 122 6.15 -1.61 -8.25
CA THR A 122 7.39 -2.13 -8.79
C THR A 122 7.64 -3.55 -8.34
N LEU A 123 8.27 -4.34 -9.19
CA LEU A 123 8.91 -5.58 -8.81
C LEU A 123 10.32 -5.24 -8.32
N ALA A 124 10.57 -5.50 -7.05
CA ALA A 124 11.84 -5.22 -6.39
C ALA A 124 12.51 -6.51 -5.93
N VAL A 125 13.84 -6.51 -5.98
CA VAL A 125 14.71 -7.61 -5.59
C VAL A 125 15.83 -7.07 -4.70
N PRO A 126 16.55 -7.89 -3.90
CA PRO A 126 17.73 -7.46 -3.15
C PRO A 126 18.76 -6.78 -4.06
N ALA A 127 19.52 -5.82 -3.54
CA ALA A 127 20.48 -5.05 -4.33
C ALA A 127 21.61 -5.92 -4.93
N ASP A 128 21.94 -7.00 -4.27
CA ASP A 128 22.98 -7.98 -4.67
C ASP A 128 22.43 -9.16 -5.47
N ALA A 129 21.15 -9.15 -5.86
CA ALA A 129 20.58 -10.19 -6.71
C ALA A 129 21.39 -10.36 -8.00
N PRO A 130 21.59 -11.61 -8.51
CA PRO A 130 22.47 -11.91 -9.64
C PRO A 130 21.88 -11.54 -11.01
N TYR A 131 20.81 -10.78 -11.05
CA TYR A 131 20.11 -10.31 -12.25
C TYR A 131 19.73 -8.82 -12.09
N ASP A 132 19.65 -8.10 -13.21
CA ASP A 132 19.43 -6.64 -13.21
C ASP A 132 18.08 -6.22 -13.83
N ASP A 133 17.38 -7.14 -14.46
CA ASP A 133 16.08 -6.89 -15.08
C ASP A 133 15.12 -8.08 -14.92
N PHE A 134 13.88 -7.88 -15.35
CA PHE A 134 12.86 -8.91 -15.25
C PHE A 134 13.16 -10.16 -16.10
N ALA A 135 13.79 -10.00 -17.26
CA ALA A 135 14.13 -11.14 -18.12
C ALA A 135 15.21 -12.02 -17.45
N GLY A 136 16.25 -11.39 -16.93
CA GLY A 136 17.30 -12.07 -16.15
C GLY A 136 16.76 -12.76 -14.89
N PHE A 137 15.80 -12.13 -14.18
CA PHE A 137 15.10 -12.78 -13.07
C PHE A 137 14.39 -14.06 -13.51
N VAL A 138 13.63 -14.00 -14.62
CA VAL A 138 12.89 -15.17 -15.13
C VAL A 138 13.83 -16.30 -15.56
N GLU A 139 14.94 -15.97 -16.22
CA GLU A 139 15.96 -16.96 -16.61
C GLU A 139 16.60 -17.61 -15.38
N TYR A 140 16.96 -16.79 -14.39
CA TYR A 140 17.55 -17.29 -13.16
C TYR A 140 16.57 -18.19 -12.39
N ALA A 141 15.31 -17.77 -12.24
CA ALA A 141 14.28 -18.55 -11.55
C ALA A 141 13.99 -19.89 -12.25
N LYS A 142 14.04 -19.95 -13.59
CA LYS A 142 13.93 -21.21 -14.34
C LYS A 142 15.10 -22.16 -14.11
N ALA A 143 16.28 -21.62 -13.89
CA ALA A 143 17.47 -22.42 -13.57
C ALA A 143 17.49 -22.89 -12.09
N HIS A 144 16.69 -22.28 -11.23
CA HIS A 144 16.63 -22.54 -9.79
C HIS A 144 15.18 -22.76 -9.32
N PRO A 145 14.47 -23.79 -9.84
CA PRO A 145 13.05 -24.00 -9.56
C PRO A 145 12.80 -24.27 -8.07
N GLY A 146 11.88 -23.48 -7.47
CA GLY A 146 11.51 -23.60 -6.07
C GLY A 146 12.57 -23.13 -5.06
N GLU A 147 13.65 -22.48 -5.51
CA GLU A 147 14.67 -21.94 -4.60
C GLU A 147 14.40 -20.48 -4.19
N LEU A 148 13.67 -19.70 -5.02
CA LEU A 148 13.42 -18.28 -4.78
C LEU A 148 12.14 -18.05 -3.97
N ASN A 149 12.22 -17.09 -3.06
CA ASN A 149 11.16 -16.70 -2.14
C ASN A 149 10.47 -15.42 -2.62
N ALA A 150 9.15 -15.45 -2.83
CA ALA A 150 8.34 -14.28 -3.17
C ALA A 150 7.57 -13.80 -1.95
N GLY A 151 7.78 -12.52 -1.57
CA GLY A 151 7.08 -11.89 -0.45
C GLY A 151 5.69 -11.41 -0.85
N MET A 152 4.65 -12.02 -0.27
CA MET A 152 3.26 -11.65 -0.56
C MET A 152 2.35 -11.90 0.65
N PRO A 153 1.20 -11.20 0.77
CA PRO A 153 0.20 -11.54 1.78
C PRO A 153 -0.47 -12.88 1.42
N ALA A 154 -1.05 -13.56 2.42
CA ALA A 154 -1.77 -14.81 2.21
C ALA A 154 -2.92 -14.69 1.19
N ALA A 155 -3.56 -13.52 1.13
CA ALA A 155 -4.57 -13.18 0.13
C ALA A 155 -4.50 -11.69 -0.21
N GLY A 156 -4.36 -11.36 -1.49
CA GLY A 156 -4.28 -9.97 -1.95
C GLY A 156 -3.88 -9.86 -3.42
N ALA A 157 -3.83 -8.62 -3.94
CA ALA A 157 -3.47 -8.37 -5.33
C ALA A 157 -2.11 -8.97 -5.70
N ASN A 158 -1.13 -8.88 -4.80
CA ASN A 158 0.22 -9.40 -5.03
C ASN A 158 0.24 -10.93 -5.15
N THR A 159 -0.61 -11.63 -4.40
CA THR A 159 -0.76 -13.09 -4.50
C THR A 159 -1.25 -13.50 -5.88
N PHE A 160 -2.26 -12.77 -6.41
CA PHE A 160 -2.74 -12.99 -7.77
C PHE A 160 -1.69 -12.63 -8.82
N LEU A 161 -0.96 -11.52 -8.62
CA LEU A 161 0.12 -11.11 -9.52
C LEU A 161 1.18 -12.21 -9.63
N PHE A 162 1.68 -12.73 -8.52
CA PHE A 162 2.67 -13.80 -8.53
C PHE A 162 2.09 -15.11 -9.10
N GLY A 163 0.82 -15.41 -8.84
CA GLY A 163 0.12 -16.53 -9.48
C GLY A 163 0.05 -16.39 -11.01
N MET A 164 -0.24 -15.19 -11.52
CA MET A 164 -0.20 -14.90 -12.95
C MET A 164 1.22 -15.00 -13.51
N LEU A 165 2.19 -14.47 -12.79
CA LEU A 165 3.60 -14.50 -13.17
C LEU A 165 4.10 -15.93 -13.32
N THR A 166 3.90 -16.78 -12.31
CA THR A 166 4.33 -18.19 -12.32
C THR A 166 3.62 -18.97 -13.43
N SER A 167 2.30 -18.77 -13.61
CA SER A 167 1.53 -19.47 -14.65
C SER A 167 1.95 -19.06 -16.07
N THR A 168 2.34 -17.80 -16.27
CA THR A 168 2.70 -17.28 -17.60
C THR A 168 4.14 -17.60 -17.98
N THR A 169 5.08 -17.52 -17.01
CA THR A 169 6.50 -17.71 -17.26
C THR A 169 6.96 -19.14 -17.04
N GLY A 170 6.20 -19.95 -16.29
CA GLY A 170 6.56 -21.31 -15.90
C GLY A 170 7.64 -21.38 -14.82
N ILE A 171 7.91 -20.28 -14.08
CA ILE A 171 8.84 -20.28 -12.95
C ILE A 171 8.16 -20.83 -11.69
N GLU A 172 8.95 -21.39 -10.79
CA GLU A 172 8.48 -21.86 -9.47
C GLU A 172 9.05 -20.95 -8.37
N LEU A 173 8.16 -20.40 -7.54
CA LEU A 173 8.52 -19.53 -6.42
C LEU A 173 7.90 -20.05 -5.13
N ASN A 174 8.63 -19.94 -4.02
CA ASN A 174 8.10 -20.18 -2.68
C ASN A 174 7.35 -18.92 -2.21
N SER A 175 6.18 -19.09 -1.62
CA SER A 175 5.44 -17.98 -1.01
C SER A 175 5.90 -17.77 0.43
N VAL A 176 6.33 -16.54 0.75
CA VAL A 176 6.68 -16.10 2.10
C VAL A 176 5.66 -15.06 2.52
N GLU A 177 5.00 -15.29 3.68
CA GLU A 177 4.01 -14.36 4.21
C GLU A 177 4.64 -13.00 4.54
N CYS A 178 4.19 -11.98 3.85
CA CYS A 178 4.52 -10.58 4.08
C CYS A 178 3.24 -9.76 4.03
N ALA A 179 2.57 -9.63 5.16
CA ALA A 179 1.24 -9.01 5.26
C ALA A 179 1.22 -7.54 4.83
N SER A 180 2.33 -6.83 4.96
CA SER A 180 2.44 -5.41 4.63
C SER A 180 3.59 -5.11 3.67
N GLU A 181 3.56 -3.92 3.06
CA GLU A 181 4.68 -3.45 2.24
C GLU A 181 5.96 -3.25 3.07
N SER A 182 5.83 -2.79 4.32
CA SER A 182 6.97 -2.64 5.22
C SER A 182 7.63 -3.97 5.56
N ASP A 183 6.86 -5.06 5.66
CA ASP A 183 7.43 -6.41 5.81
C ASP A 183 8.23 -6.80 4.58
N ARG A 184 7.69 -6.56 3.37
CA ARG A 184 8.41 -6.86 2.12
C ARG A 184 9.70 -6.07 1.99
N LEU A 185 9.66 -4.76 2.27
CA LEU A 185 10.85 -3.91 2.25
C LEU A 185 11.93 -4.40 3.21
N THR A 186 11.55 -4.76 4.43
CA THR A 186 12.48 -5.27 5.45
C THR A 186 13.08 -6.61 5.01
N ASN A 187 12.24 -7.52 4.50
CA ASN A 187 12.67 -8.86 4.09
C ASN A 187 13.52 -8.82 2.81
N LEU A 188 13.21 -7.93 1.83
CA LEU A 188 14.07 -7.69 0.67
C LEU A 188 15.43 -7.15 1.08
N ALA A 189 15.47 -6.10 1.92
CA ALA A 189 16.72 -5.51 2.38
C ALA A 189 17.55 -6.45 3.26
N GLY A 190 16.91 -7.42 3.89
CA GLY A 190 17.56 -8.46 4.72
C GLY A 190 17.91 -9.75 3.98
N GLY A 191 17.54 -9.88 2.69
CA GLY A 191 17.79 -11.10 1.90
C GLY A 191 16.94 -12.31 2.32
N PHE A 192 15.78 -12.07 3.00
CA PHE A 192 14.87 -13.14 3.41
C PHE A 192 13.84 -13.50 2.32
N ILE A 193 13.64 -12.59 1.37
CA ILE A 193 12.85 -12.82 0.15
C ILE A 193 13.66 -12.33 -1.06
N ASP A 194 13.46 -12.97 -2.20
CA ASP A 194 14.19 -12.73 -3.44
C ASP A 194 13.44 -11.79 -4.40
N ILE A 195 12.13 -11.66 -4.22
CA ILE A 195 11.28 -10.74 -4.99
C ILE A 195 10.07 -10.29 -4.17
N GLY A 196 9.66 -9.03 -4.35
CA GLY A 196 8.48 -8.46 -3.74
C GLY A 196 7.89 -7.31 -4.56
N VAL A 197 6.59 -7.05 -4.34
CA VAL A 197 5.92 -5.88 -4.92
C VAL A 197 5.98 -4.72 -3.94
N VAL A 198 6.50 -3.59 -4.39
CA VAL A 198 6.74 -2.39 -3.58
C VAL A 198 6.22 -1.16 -4.32
N GLY A 199 5.65 -0.21 -3.60
CA GLY A 199 5.23 1.08 -4.16
C GLY A 199 6.43 1.89 -4.68
N VAL A 200 6.23 2.61 -5.79
CA VAL A 200 7.30 3.34 -6.51
C VAL A 200 8.10 4.27 -5.59
N GLY A 201 7.42 5.01 -4.69
CA GLY A 201 8.09 5.95 -3.78
C GLY A 201 9.08 5.25 -2.84
N ASN A 202 8.63 4.17 -2.17
CA ASN A 202 9.48 3.39 -1.28
C ASN A 202 10.59 2.66 -2.05
N ALA A 203 10.29 2.15 -3.25
CA ALA A 203 11.28 1.51 -4.10
C ALA A 203 12.44 2.46 -4.44
N GLN A 204 12.14 3.70 -4.84
CA GLN A 204 13.15 4.72 -5.15
C GLN A 204 14.02 5.08 -3.95
N GLU A 205 13.43 5.19 -2.75
CA GLU A 205 14.17 5.49 -1.51
C GLU A 205 15.16 4.36 -1.16
N TYR A 206 14.69 3.12 -1.22
CA TYR A 206 15.51 1.95 -0.91
C TYR A 206 16.57 1.66 -1.99
N GLU A 207 16.27 1.93 -3.26
CA GLU A 207 17.23 1.81 -4.36
C GLU A 207 18.35 2.86 -4.24
N LYS A 208 18.02 4.13 -3.94
CA LYS A 208 19.01 5.18 -3.63
C LYS A 208 19.89 4.80 -2.44
N ALA A 209 19.34 4.10 -1.45
CA ALA A 209 20.08 3.60 -0.30
C ALA A 209 20.91 2.33 -0.60
N GLY A 210 20.87 1.80 -1.82
CA GLY A 210 21.60 0.59 -2.23
C GLY A 210 21.09 -0.69 -1.56
N LYS A 211 19.80 -0.74 -1.16
CA LYS A 211 19.23 -1.86 -0.43
C LYS A 211 18.41 -2.81 -1.30
N LEU A 212 17.94 -2.35 -2.44
CA LEU A 212 17.21 -3.15 -3.43
C LEU A 212 17.45 -2.62 -4.84
N LYS A 213 17.02 -3.41 -5.83
CA LYS A 213 16.93 -3.03 -7.25
C LYS A 213 15.50 -3.16 -7.73
N VAL A 214 15.06 -2.26 -8.61
CA VAL A 214 13.78 -2.36 -9.33
C VAL A 214 14.04 -3.04 -10.67
N ILE A 215 13.37 -4.17 -10.91
CA ILE A 215 13.54 -4.95 -12.15
C ILE A 215 12.35 -4.84 -13.11
N GLY A 216 11.28 -4.15 -12.70
CA GLY A 216 10.11 -3.90 -13.54
C GLY A 216 9.01 -3.15 -12.82
N THR A 217 7.99 -2.75 -13.57
CA THR A 217 6.75 -2.13 -13.06
C THR A 217 5.54 -2.99 -13.41
N VAL A 218 4.53 -2.99 -12.55
CA VAL A 218 3.28 -3.77 -12.70
C VAL A 218 2.07 -2.92 -12.40
#